data_cc5bd23fa8b770bdf36455b55cf6a3c5
#
_entry.id   cc5bd23fa8b770bdf36455b55cf6a3c5
#
_cell.length_a   1.000
_cell.length_b   1.000
_cell.length_c   1.000
_cell.angle_alpha   90.00
_cell.angle_beta   90.00
_cell.angle_gamma   90.00
#
_symmetry.space_group_name_H-M   'P 1'
#
loop_
_entity.id
_entity.type
_entity.pdbx_description
1 polymer ?
#
loop_
_entity_poly.entity_id
_entity_poly.type
_entity_poly.pdbx_seq_one_letter_code
_entity_poly.pdbx_strand_id
1 'polypeptide(L)'
;MIEICFDTSTEANLRYLYAVGIIDSNTILCCPDDYTLGNFNNFSIDERYEQLCKYGVVDYDKRNKEYFYKKYSLFLNGLYKIKQGDKVRIWISQVTMEMVGFFVVCYFLRDVLNSVFVCDANIILHDISKHTAFFKLSN
;
A
#
# COMPACT_ATOMS: atom_id res chain seq x y z
N MET A 1 -2.51 -14.19 4.89
CA MET A 1 -3.12 -12.85 4.74
C MET A 1 -2.19 -11.99 3.92
N ILE A 2 -2.73 -11.17 3.01
CA ILE A 2 -1.97 -10.18 2.24
C ILE A 2 -2.45 -8.81 2.69
N GLU A 3 -1.51 -7.92 3.06
CA GLU A 3 -1.81 -6.56 3.49
C GLU A 3 -1.55 -5.60 2.32
N ILE A 4 -2.48 -4.69 2.06
CA ILE A 4 -2.33 -3.64 1.05
C ILE A 4 -2.53 -2.28 1.73
N CYS A 5 -1.63 -1.34 1.46
CA CYS A 5 -1.70 0.04 1.96
C CYS A 5 -1.26 1.03 0.88
N PHE A 6 -1.45 2.33 1.13
CA PHE A 6 -1.28 3.38 0.13
C PHE A 6 -0.27 4.46 0.55
N ASP A 7 0.35 4.32 1.70
CA ASP A 7 1.38 5.23 2.19
C ASP A 7 2.49 4.48 2.93
N THR A 8 3.68 5.09 2.95
CA THR A 8 4.88 4.48 3.52
C THR A 8 4.85 4.40 5.05
N SER A 9 4.08 5.27 5.71
CA SER A 9 3.94 5.22 7.18
C SER A 9 3.13 4.01 7.58
N THR A 10 2.02 3.75 6.90
CA THR A 10 1.21 2.54 7.10
C THR A 10 2.01 1.28 6.76
N GLU A 11 2.79 1.29 5.65
CA GLU A 11 3.69 0.17 5.32
C GLU A 11 4.67 -0.10 6.47
N ALA A 12 5.34 0.92 6.99
CA ALA A 12 6.31 0.78 8.08
C ALA A 12 5.65 0.22 9.36
N ASN A 13 4.45 0.72 9.69
CA ASN A 13 3.68 0.26 10.83
C ASN A 13 3.25 -1.21 10.69
N LEU A 14 2.77 -1.63 9.52
CA LEU A 14 2.41 -3.03 9.26
C LEU A 14 3.63 -3.95 9.37
N ARG A 15 4.79 -3.53 8.85
CA ARG A 15 6.05 -4.28 9.00
C ARG A 15 6.48 -4.41 10.45
N TYR A 16 6.30 -3.35 11.25
CA TYR A 16 6.54 -3.40 12.69
C TYR A 16 5.60 -4.38 13.38
N LEU A 17 4.28 -4.31 13.11
CA LEU A 17 3.30 -5.21 13.70
C LEU A 17 3.56 -6.69 13.36
N TYR A 18 4.02 -6.97 12.14
CA TYR A 18 4.48 -8.29 11.75
C TYR A 18 5.71 -8.72 12.56
N ALA A 19 6.71 -7.84 12.67
CA ALA A 19 7.95 -8.13 13.39
C ALA A 19 7.74 -8.44 14.89
N VAL A 20 6.74 -7.81 15.50
CA VAL A 20 6.37 -8.05 16.92
C VAL A 20 5.29 -9.13 17.10
N GLY A 21 4.86 -9.80 16.02
CA GLY A 21 3.95 -10.94 16.06
C GLY A 21 2.46 -10.60 16.30
N ILE A 22 2.07 -9.34 16.07
CA ILE A 22 0.65 -8.92 16.19
C ILE A 22 -0.15 -9.31 14.96
N ILE A 23 0.45 -9.22 13.78
CA ILE A 23 -0.12 -9.74 12.54
C ILE A 23 0.73 -10.88 12.01
N ASP A 24 0.08 -11.85 11.36
CA ASP A 24 0.73 -13.03 10.78
C ASP A 24 1.10 -12.87 9.29
N SER A 25 0.86 -11.69 8.73
CA SER A 25 1.08 -11.39 7.32
C SER A 25 2.50 -10.93 7.05
N ASN A 26 3.25 -11.71 6.27
CA ASN A 26 4.58 -11.34 5.78
C ASN A 26 4.54 -10.66 4.40
N THR A 27 3.40 -10.65 3.73
CA THR A 27 3.21 -10.03 2.42
C THR A 27 2.51 -8.70 2.59
N ILE A 28 3.26 -7.62 2.44
CA ILE A 28 2.79 -6.24 2.56
C ILE A 28 3.07 -5.53 1.24
N LEU A 29 2.01 -5.09 0.57
CA LEU A 29 2.04 -4.38 -0.70
C LEU A 29 1.67 -2.92 -0.45
N CYS A 30 2.64 -2.02 -0.65
CA CYS A 30 2.40 -0.59 -0.57
C CYS A 30 2.28 -0.01 -1.98
N CYS A 31 1.16 0.64 -2.27
CA CYS A 31 0.95 1.35 -3.51
C CYS A 31 1.90 2.55 -3.59
N PRO A 32 2.76 2.64 -4.63
CA PRO A 32 3.75 3.72 -4.72
C PRO A 32 3.22 4.95 -5.49
N ASP A 33 1.94 5.02 -5.78
CA ASP A 33 1.35 5.98 -6.71
C ASP A 33 0.20 6.76 -6.08
N ASP A 34 0.07 8.02 -6.47
CA ASP A 34 -1.10 8.86 -6.20
C ASP A 34 -2.05 8.86 -7.40
N TYR A 35 -3.02 8.00 -7.37
CA TYR A 35 -4.01 7.87 -8.43
C TYR A 35 -5.04 9.01 -8.49
N THR A 36 -4.97 10.01 -7.65
CA THR A 36 -5.76 11.25 -7.79
C THR A 36 -5.22 12.16 -8.89
N LEU A 37 -3.97 11.89 -9.31
CA LEU A 37 -3.26 12.71 -10.30
C LEU A 37 -3.15 12.00 -11.65
N GLY A 38 -3.45 12.74 -12.71
CA GLY A 38 -3.24 12.29 -14.07
C GLY A 38 -4.33 11.39 -14.64
N ASN A 39 -3.97 10.59 -15.64
CA ASN A 39 -4.88 9.77 -16.42
C ASN A 39 -4.55 8.29 -16.27
N PHE A 40 -5.58 7.43 -16.21
CA PHE A 40 -5.47 5.97 -15.98
C PHE A 40 -5.77 5.12 -17.20
N ASN A 41 -5.64 5.62 -18.41
CA ASN A 41 -6.06 4.88 -19.60
C ASN A 41 -5.32 3.55 -19.76
N ASN A 42 -4.12 3.46 -19.24
CA ASN A 42 -3.35 2.22 -19.15
C ASN A 42 -2.44 2.28 -17.92
N PHE A 43 -2.15 1.15 -17.31
CA PHE A 43 -1.27 1.03 -16.14
C PHE A 43 0.20 0.94 -16.53
N SER A 44 0.63 1.74 -17.54
CA SER A 44 2.02 1.84 -17.93
C SER A 44 2.82 2.57 -16.86
N ILE A 45 3.87 1.91 -16.36
CA ILE A 45 4.76 2.49 -15.34
C ILE A 45 5.45 3.73 -15.91
N ASP A 46 5.83 3.72 -17.19
CA ASP A 46 6.46 4.87 -17.86
C ASP A 46 5.53 6.09 -17.86
N GLU A 47 4.30 5.92 -18.30
CA GLU A 47 3.32 7.01 -18.34
C GLU A 47 3.01 7.54 -16.93
N ARG A 48 2.88 6.66 -15.94
CA ARG A 48 2.64 7.07 -14.56
C ARG A 48 3.82 7.88 -14.01
N TYR A 49 5.06 7.44 -14.24
CA TYR A 49 6.24 8.18 -13.84
C TYR A 49 6.27 9.59 -14.46
N GLU A 50 6.05 9.69 -15.78
CA GLU A 50 6.03 10.97 -16.48
C GLU A 50 4.93 11.91 -15.97
N GLN A 51 3.73 11.36 -15.70
CA GLN A 51 2.64 12.16 -15.13
C GLN A 51 3.00 12.69 -13.74
N LEU A 52 3.51 11.85 -12.84
CA LEU A 52 3.88 12.27 -11.49
C LEU A 52 5.03 13.31 -11.51
N CYS A 53 5.98 13.18 -12.43
CA CYS A 53 7.00 14.21 -12.65
C CYS A 53 6.38 15.52 -13.11
N LYS A 54 5.44 15.48 -14.05
CA LYS A 54 4.72 16.66 -14.54
C LYS A 54 3.96 17.39 -13.43
N TYR A 55 3.41 16.67 -12.46
CA TYR A 55 2.73 17.24 -11.30
C TYR A 55 3.66 17.61 -10.14
N GLY A 56 4.99 17.42 -10.30
CA GLY A 56 5.98 17.75 -9.27
C GLY A 56 5.98 16.83 -8.05
N VAL A 57 5.37 15.64 -8.17
CA VAL A 57 5.34 14.63 -7.09
C VAL A 57 6.65 13.85 -7.05
N VAL A 58 7.27 13.64 -8.21
CA VAL A 58 8.55 12.94 -8.36
C VAL A 58 9.48 13.82 -9.20
N ASP A 59 10.73 14.00 -8.75
CA ASP A 59 11.73 14.72 -9.52
C ASP A 59 12.22 13.90 -10.72
N TYR A 60 12.47 14.60 -11.84
CA TYR A 60 13.06 14.03 -13.05
C TYR A 60 14.54 13.71 -12.82
N ASP A 61 14.81 12.56 -12.20
CA ASP A 61 16.14 12.06 -11.87
C ASP A 61 16.19 10.56 -12.13
N LYS A 62 17.31 10.08 -12.66
CA LYS A 62 17.52 8.66 -12.97
C LYS A 62 17.34 7.76 -11.72
N ARG A 63 17.84 8.18 -10.56
CA ARG A 63 17.73 7.42 -9.32
C ARG A 63 16.28 7.31 -8.86
N ASN A 64 15.53 8.40 -8.94
CA ASN A 64 14.12 8.44 -8.61
C ASN A 64 13.31 7.57 -9.58
N LYS A 65 13.66 7.58 -10.87
CA LYS A 65 13.05 6.72 -11.88
C LYS A 65 13.26 5.24 -11.55
N GLU A 66 14.50 4.81 -11.31
CA GLU A 66 14.82 3.43 -10.96
C GLU A 66 14.11 2.97 -9.67
N TYR A 67 14.08 3.82 -8.66
CA TYR A 67 13.37 3.55 -7.40
C TYR A 67 11.87 3.42 -7.62
N PHE A 68 11.24 4.33 -8.36
CA PHE A 68 9.82 4.31 -8.68
C PHE A 68 9.46 3.03 -9.44
N TYR A 69 10.21 2.70 -10.50
CA TYR A 69 9.98 1.47 -11.28
C TYR A 69 10.07 0.21 -10.44
N LYS A 70 11.07 0.14 -9.57
CA LYS A 70 11.23 -0.98 -8.66
C LYS A 70 10.02 -1.13 -7.74
N LYS A 71 9.60 -0.04 -7.09
CA LYS A 71 8.45 -0.04 -6.17
C LYS A 71 7.15 -0.38 -6.90
N TYR A 72 6.91 0.24 -8.03
CA TYR A 72 5.71 0.02 -8.83
C TYR A 72 5.61 -1.41 -9.35
N SER A 73 6.71 -1.95 -9.89
CA SER A 73 6.78 -3.34 -10.35
C SER A 73 6.55 -4.33 -9.21
N LEU A 74 7.11 -4.09 -8.02
CA LEU A 74 6.87 -4.93 -6.86
C LEU A 74 5.40 -4.93 -6.46
N PHE A 75 4.76 -3.77 -6.45
CA PHE A 75 3.35 -3.63 -6.13
C PHE A 75 2.46 -4.36 -7.15
N LEU A 76 2.60 -4.07 -8.45
CA LEU A 76 1.81 -4.72 -9.51
C LEU A 76 2.04 -6.23 -9.54
N ASN A 77 3.29 -6.69 -9.48
CA ASN A 77 3.59 -8.11 -9.44
C ASN A 77 3.01 -8.79 -8.19
N GLY A 78 2.94 -8.06 -7.08
CA GLY A 78 2.27 -8.53 -5.87
C GLY A 78 0.77 -8.72 -6.10
N LEU A 79 0.09 -7.72 -6.69
CA LEU A 79 -1.33 -7.81 -7.03
C LEU A 79 -1.64 -8.96 -7.99
N TYR A 80 -0.86 -9.12 -9.07
CA TYR A 80 -1.04 -10.22 -10.06
C TYR A 80 -0.82 -11.62 -9.48
N LYS A 81 -0.12 -11.75 -8.36
CA LYS A 81 0.09 -13.04 -7.68
C LYS A 81 -1.08 -13.42 -6.76
N ILE A 82 -1.98 -12.51 -6.46
CA ILE A 82 -3.16 -12.79 -5.63
C ILE A 82 -4.10 -13.72 -6.41
N LYS A 83 -4.51 -14.80 -5.77
CA LYS A 83 -5.34 -15.84 -6.37
C LYS A 83 -6.68 -15.92 -5.65
N GLN A 84 -7.63 -16.58 -6.31
CA GLN A 84 -8.91 -16.93 -5.70
C GLN A 84 -8.68 -17.73 -4.41
N GLY A 85 -9.33 -17.31 -3.33
CA GLY A 85 -9.17 -17.90 -2.00
C GLY A 85 -8.13 -17.22 -1.10
N ASP A 86 -7.28 -16.36 -1.64
CA ASP A 86 -6.40 -15.54 -0.82
C ASP A 86 -7.23 -14.54 0.02
N LYS A 87 -6.79 -14.35 1.27
CA LYS A 87 -7.37 -13.35 2.15
C LYS A 87 -6.56 -12.06 2.00
N VAL A 88 -7.24 -10.98 1.64
CA VAL A 88 -6.64 -9.66 1.43
C VAL A 88 -7.21 -8.69 2.45
N ARG A 89 -6.35 -7.93 3.11
CA ARG A 89 -6.72 -6.82 3.99
C ARG A 89 -6.19 -5.52 3.39
N ILE A 90 -7.09 -4.56 3.19
CA ILE A 90 -6.76 -3.26 2.61
C ILE A 90 -6.90 -2.21 3.70
N TRP A 91 -5.82 -1.49 3.96
CA TRP A 91 -5.72 -0.45 4.97
C TRP A 91 -5.89 0.91 4.31
N ILE A 92 -6.94 1.62 4.69
CA ILE A 92 -7.27 2.94 4.18
C ILE A 92 -7.57 3.88 5.34
N SER A 93 -7.29 5.15 5.13
CA SER A 93 -7.82 6.25 5.92
C SER A 93 -8.87 7.03 5.11
N GLN A 94 -9.37 8.13 5.64
CA GLN A 94 -10.32 9.00 4.93
C GLN A 94 -9.64 9.99 3.97
N VAL A 95 -8.39 9.73 3.59
CA VAL A 95 -7.63 10.55 2.63
C VAL A 95 -8.02 10.18 1.21
N THR A 96 -8.28 11.17 0.37
CA THR A 96 -8.76 10.99 -1.02
C THR A 96 -7.82 10.10 -1.84
N MET A 97 -6.51 10.27 -1.70
CA MET A 97 -5.49 9.47 -2.39
C MET A 97 -5.66 7.98 -2.11
N GLU A 98 -5.83 7.60 -0.84
CA GLU A 98 -6.00 6.21 -0.43
C GLU A 98 -7.34 5.62 -0.88
N MET A 99 -8.40 6.43 -0.85
CA MET A 99 -9.73 6.02 -1.35
C MET A 99 -9.69 5.73 -2.85
N VAL A 100 -9.03 6.58 -3.66
CA VAL A 100 -8.87 6.33 -5.10
C VAL A 100 -7.99 5.11 -5.33
N GLY A 101 -6.87 4.99 -4.60
CA GLY A 101 -6.02 3.81 -4.65
C GLY A 101 -6.77 2.52 -4.31
N PHE A 102 -7.64 2.56 -3.31
CA PHE A 102 -8.52 1.44 -2.95
C PHE A 102 -9.40 1.00 -4.13
N PHE A 103 -10.07 1.92 -4.81
CA PHE A 103 -10.89 1.58 -5.99
C PHE A 103 -10.05 0.98 -7.12
N VAL A 104 -8.85 1.50 -7.35
CA VAL A 104 -7.91 0.93 -8.34
C VAL A 104 -7.53 -0.51 -7.97
N VAL A 105 -7.19 -0.77 -6.72
CA VAL A 105 -6.89 -2.13 -6.24
C VAL A 105 -8.11 -3.05 -6.39
N CYS A 106 -9.30 -2.59 -6.01
CA CYS A 106 -10.52 -3.36 -6.18
C CYS A 106 -10.79 -3.71 -7.67
N TYR A 107 -10.50 -2.78 -8.58
CA TYR A 107 -10.60 -3.04 -10.01
C TYR A 107 -9.63 -4.15 -10.46
N PHE A 108 -8.38 -4.13 -10.01
CA PHE A 108 -7.41 -5.20 -10.31
C PHE A 108 -7.83 -6.56 -9.76
N LEU A 109 -8.44 -6.57 -8.60
CA LEU A 109 -8.78 -7.79 -7.87
C LEU A 109 -10.20 -8.30 -8.14
N ARG A 110 -11.00 -7.61 -8.98
CA ARG A 110 -12.43 -7.89 -9.20
C ARG A 110 -12.74 -9.34 -9.59
N ASP A 111 -11.83 -9.99 -10.31
CA ASP A 111 -12.03 -11.36 -10.84
C ASP A 111 -11.52 -12.46 -9.89
N VAL A 112 -10.79 -12.09 -8.83
CA VAL A 112 -10.14 -13.05 -7.91
C VAL A 112 -10.65 -12.97 -6.48
N LEU A 113 -11.43 -11.95 -6.14
CA LEU A 113 -11.77 -11.68 -4.73
C LEU A 113 -13.02 -12.41 -4.26
N ASN A 114 -12.83 -13.28 -3.28
CA ASN A 114 -13.90 -13.82 -2.42
C ASN A 114 -13.85 -13.26 -0.98
N SER A 115 -12.74 -12.67 -0.54
CA SER A 115 -12.58 -12.20 0.84
C SER A 115 -11.63 -10.99 0.91
N VAL A 116 -12.21 -9.80 0.82
CA VAL A 116 -11.51 -8.54 1.10
C VAL A 116 -11.98 -7.98 2.43
N PHE A 117 -11.04 -7.66 3.29
CA PHE A 117 -11.28 -6.93 4.53
C PHE A 117 -10.78 -5.51 4.37
N VAL A 118 -11.61 -4.53 4.64
CA VAL A 118 -11.21 -3.11 4.65
C VAL A 118 -11.04 -2.69 6.10
N CYS A 119 -9.88 -2.12 6.41
CA CYS A 119 -9.52 -1.69 7.75
C CYS A 119 -9.16 -0.21 7.77
N ASP A 120 -9.51 0.47 8.85
CA ASP A 120 -9.08 1.84 9.10
C ASP A 120 -7.60 1.84 9.52
N ALA A 121 -6.76 2.54 8.73
CA ALA A 121 -5.33 2.66 9.01
C ALA A 121 -5.02 3.34 10.35
N ASN A 122 -5.94 4.16 10.87
CA ASN A 122 -5.77 4.80 12.18
C ASN A 122 -5.76 3.80 13.34
N ILE A 123 -6.36 2.62 13.18
CA ILE A 123 -6.32 1.55 14.19
C ILE A 123 -4.89 1.08 14.45
N ILE A 124 -4.04 1.03 13.42
CA ILE A 124 -2.63 0.63 13.55
C ILE A 124 -1.90 1.53 14.54
N LEU A 125 -2.09 2.85 14.45
CA LEU A 125 -1.43 3.82 15.33
C LEU A 125 -1.84 3.64 16.79
N HIS A 126 -3.10 3.31 17.03
CA HIS A 126 -3.62 3.05 18.37
C HIS A 126 -3.00 1.79 18.98
N ASP A 127 -2.87 0.72 18.20
CA ASP A 127 -2.30 -0.54 18.68
C ASP A 127 -0.79 -0.41 18.92
N ILE A 128 -0.07 0.29 18.05
CA ILE A 128 1.36 0.61 18.27
C ILE A 128 1.55 1.44 19.53
N SER A 129 0.69 2.45 19.77
CA SER A 129 0.79 3.29 20.96
C SER A 129 0.58 2.50 22.25
N LYS A 130 -0.33 1.54 22.27
CA LYS A 130 -0.52 0.61 23.40
C LYS A 130 0.70 -0.26 23.63
N HIS A 131 1.30 -0.82 22.58
CA HIS A 131 2.49 -1.65 22.68
C HIS A 131 3.71 -0.87 23.18
N THR A 132 3.95 0.34 22.65
CA THR A 132 5.05 1.20 23.13
C THR A 132 4.87 1.67 24.57
N ALA A 133 3.62 1.85 25.04
CA ALA A 133 3.34 2.14 26.43
C ALA A 133 3.66 0.95 27.36
N PHE A 134 3.38 -0.27 26.92
CA PHE A 134 3.71 -1.49 27.67
C PHE A 134 5.25 -1.69 27.84
N PHE A 135 6.04 -1.44 26.81
CA PHE A 135 7.50 -1.50 26.90
C PHE A 135 8.10 -0.42 27.78
N LYS A 136 7.46 0.75 27.92
CA LYS A 136 7.91 1.82 28.85
C LYS A 136 7.59 1.53 30.32
N LEU A 137 6.63 0.66 30.61
CA LEU A 137 6.21 0.30 31.99
C LEU A 137 6.94 -0.94 32.51
N SER A 138 7.69 -1.66 31.67
CA SER A 138 8.43 -2.87 32.04
C SER A 138 9.95 -2.68 32.16
N ASN A 139 10.45 -1.46 32.08
CA ASN A 139 11.82 -1.04 32.40
C ASN A 139 11.80 -0.17 33.65
#